data_84ffe0a4bd02dcf7a62ab9f380671287
#
_entry.id   84ffe0a4bd02dcf7a62ab9f380671287
#
_cell.length_a   1.000
_cell.length_b   1.000
_cell.length_c   1.000
_cell.angle_alpha   90.00
_cell.angle_beta   90.00
_cell.angle_gamma   90.00
#
_symmetry.space_group_name_H-M   'P 1'
#
loop_
_entity.id
_entity.type
_entity.pdbx_description
1 polymer ?
#
loop_
_entity_poly.entity_id
_entity_poly.type
_entity_poly.pdbx_seq_one_letter_code
_entity_poly.pdbx_strand_id
1 'polypeptide(L)'
;MSCDYSVFGVLDSNKNMELIRKFIEFFFKKKWLGVLLILGLAWGVGISTFYRGAVSPKQRTDLTVFLKAGEMVWEDRANHIYGIENKRHWHYVYPPILAILLAPFSKWPLGATVALAYLLSLACLAGTAIFSRRFPDDARPAPWQIALAMVFCLPMFLNTFTRGQFGIISLFFEATVFYNYLKGQKILTGLLLAFAVALKISPLAFLFFFFLMKREWRILLSTIVGFGLFFFLLPSLVIGFHQNWELLKIWQGLMSASQSDTAYQHYLWGELFTPFAEDNQSIYAVITRFVWPSEAPFIGHSNAPVRFITSGLGILLLALPFIKTRNISSSSEKDPLRSLAEFSLFPMLMLFASPVTQIHHYTVVYFLFLATLMMMDHIPRRSWTCKCLTFSFWTCGLSLTIGMIFPVAAFWGVPLWGSMLLWGIVLYLI
;
A
#
# COMPACT_ATOMS: atom_id res chain seq x y z
N MET A 1 24.92 36.79 -20.48
CA MET A 1 24.01 36.96 -19.32
C MET A 1 24.11 35.71 -18.48
N SER A 2 24.98 35.74 -17.47
CA SER A 2 25.08 34.67 -16.45
C SER A 2 24.02 34.93 -15.42
N CYS A 3 22.95 34.13 -15.41
CA CYS A 3 21.98 34.14 -14.32
C CYS A 3 22.62 33.53 -13.08
N ASP A 4 22.84 34.37 -12.09
CA ASP A 4 23.33 34.01 -10.78
C ASP A 4 22.18 33.31 -9.99
N TYR A 5 22.22 31.96 -9.92
CA TYR A 5 21.24 31.11 -9.26
C TYR A 5 21.49 30.99 -7.73
N SER A 6 22.06 32.04 -7.11
CA SER A 6 22.39 32.07 -5.68
C SER A 6 21.16 32.37 -4.76
N VAL A 7 19.97 32.59 -5.27
CA VAL A 7 18.78 33.02 -4.50
C VAL A 7 17.92 31.86 -3.97
N PHE A 8 18.03 30.66 -4.53
CA PHE A 8 17.47 29.47 -3.87
C PHE A 8 18.60 28.78 -3.11
N GLY A 9 18.74 29.10 -1.83
CA GLY A 9 19.43 28.28 -0.86
C GLY A 9 18.77 26.91 -0.76
N VAL A 10 18.86 26.12 -1.86
CA VAL A 10 18.55 24.70 -1.85
C VAL A 10 19.46 24.11 -0.81
N LEU A 11 18.90 23.85 0.37
CA LEU A 11 19.44 22.99 1.42
C LEU A 11 20.34 21.98 0.74
N ASP A 12 21.62 22.00 1.08
CA ASP A 12 22.61 21.10 0.46
C ASP A 12 22.15 19.67 0.77
N SER A 13 21.26 19.16 -0.09
CA SER A 13 20.48 17.94 0.13
C SER A 13 21.38 16.73 0.37
N ASN A 14 22.60 16.79 -0.19
CA ASN A 14 23.62 15.77 0.02
C ASN A 14 24.25 15.82 1.42
N LYS A 15 24.45 17.02 1.98
CA LYS A 15 24.93 17.15 3.38
C LYS A 15 23.87 16.68 4.35
N ASN A 16 22.61 16.98 4.07
CA ASN A 16 21.50 16.53 4.92
C ASN A 16 21.35 15.01 4.86
N MET A 17 21.45 14.38 3.70
CA MET A 17 21.43 12.92 3.58
C MET A 17 22.60 12.27 4.31
N GLU A 18 23.81 12.85 4.23
CA GLU A 18 24.97 12.34 4.95
C GLU A 18 24.84 12.53 6.47
N LEU A 19 24.29 13.64 6.92
CA LEU A 19 24.01 13.89 8.33
C LEU A 19 23.00 12.88 8.88
N ILE A 20 21.90 12.63 8.16
CA ILE A 20 20.89 11.64 8.53
C ILE A 20 21.47 10.24 8.52
N ARG A 21 22.27 9.88 7.50
CA ARG A 21 22.99 8.61 7.49
C ARG A 21 23.85 8.44 8.74
N LYS A 22 24.68 9.44 9.08
CA LYS A 22 25.54 9.42 10.29
C LYS A 22 24.72 9.32 11.57
N PHE A 23 23.57 10.02 11.63
CA PHE A 23 22.66 9.94 12.77
C PHE A 23 22.07 8.53 12.92
N ILE A 24 21.57 7.93 11.84
CA ILE A 24 21.06 6.55 11.86
C ILE A 24 22.18 5.56 12.20
N GLU A 25 23.36 5.70 11.59
CA GLU A 25 24.52 4.84 11.89
C GLU A 25 24.97 4.97 13.36
N PHE A 26 24.81 6.13 13.99
CA PHE A 26 25.07 6.31 15.43
C PHE A 26 24.18 5.36 16.27
N PHE A 27 22.86 5.25 15.95
CA PHE A 27 21.98 4.32 16.65
C PHE A 27 22.34 2.86 16.37
N PHE A 28 22.81 2.53 15.17
CA PHE A 28 23.31 1.19 14.88
C PHE A 28 24.60 0.86 15.64
N LYS A 29 25.49 1.84 15.84
CA LYS A 29 26.68 1.68 16.69
C LYS A 29 26.31 1.55 18.16
N LYS A 30 25.37 2.34 18.65
CA LYS A 30 24.81 2.28 20.00
C LYS A 30 23.56 1.39 20.04
N LYS A 31 23.73 0.09 19.74
CA LYS A 31 22.64 -0.88 19.55
C LYS A 31 21.57 -0.81 20.65
N TRP A 32 21.96 -0.67 21.91
CA TRP A 32 21.03 -0.58 23.03
C TRP A 32 20.13 0.65 22.98
N LEU A 33 20.64 1.81 22.51
CA LEU A 33 19.87 3.04 22.38
C LEU A 33 18.84 2.91 21.25
N GLY A 34 19.24 2.33 20.11
CA GLY A 34 18.33 2.02 19.00
C GLY A 34 17.22 1.06 19.41
N VAL A 35 17.56 0.01 20.17
CA VAL A 35 16.58 -0.94 20.70
C VAL A 35 15.61 -0.26 21.66
N LEU A 36 16.09 0.57 22.59
CA LEU A 36 15.21 1.30 23.52
C LEU A 36 14.26 2.26 22.80
N LEU A 37 14.75 2.96 21.76
CA LEU A 37 13.92 3.85 20.95
C LEU A 37 12.81 3.06 20.22
N ILE A 38 13.16 1.95 19.57
CA ILE A 38 12.20 1.09 18.85
C ILE A 38 11.18 0.51 19.84
N LEU A 39 11.62 0.00 20.98
CA LEU A 39 10.73 -0.54 22.00
C LEU A 39 9.80 0.54 22.58
N GLY A 40 10.33 1.74 22.85
CA GLY A 40 9.54 2.87 23.34
C GLY A 40 8.47 3.31 22.35
N LEU A 41 8.83 3.42 21.05
CA LEU A 41 7.89 3.73 19.98
C LEU A 41 6.83 2.61 19.82
N ALA A 42 7.25 1.36 19.76
CA ALA A 42 6.33 0.22 19.68
C ALA A 42 5.38 0.19 20.88
N TRP A 43 5.88 0.43 22.09
CA TRP A 43 5.04 0.47 23.29
C TRP A 43 4.01 1.61 23.23
N GLY A 44 4.44 2.84 22.90
CA GLY A 44 3.55 4.00 22.79
C GLY A 44 2.47 3.83 21.73
N VAL A 45 2.84 3.31 20.54
CA VAL A 45 1.90 3.00 19.46
C VAL A 45 0.96 1.87 19.89
N GLY A 46 1.47 0.84 20.56
CA GLY A 46 0.67 -0.27 21.08
C GLY A 46 -0.40 0.17 22.07
N ILE A 47 -0.04 1.02 23.04
CA ILE A 47 -0.99 1.61 23.99
C ILE A 47 -2.07 2.41 23.25
N SER A 48 -1.65 3.27 22.31
CA SER A 48 -2.60 4.07 21.52
C SER A 48 -3.56 3.19 20.71
N THR A 49 -3.03 2.16 20.04
CA THR A 49 -3.82 1.20 19.24
C THR A 49 -4.80 0.44 20.12
N PHE A 50 -4.33 -0.07 21.26
CA PHE A 50 -5.17 -0.81 22.22
C PHE A 50 -6.28 0.09 22.79
N TYR A 51 -5.94 1.30 23.22
CA TYR A 51 -6.93 2.24 23.74
C TYR A 51 -8.00 2.54 22.69
N ARG A 52 -7.61 2.89 21.47
CA ARG A 52 -8.55 3.24 20.38
C ARG A 52 -9.42 2.06 19.95
N GLY A 53 -8.86 0.85 19.90
CA GLY A 53 -9.54 -0.34 19.41
C GLY A 53 -10.40 -1.05 20.46
N ALA A 54 -9.91 -1.16 21.69
CA ALA A 54 -10.53 -2.00 22.73
C ALA A 54 -11.18 -1.20 23.87
N VAL A 55 -10.60 -0.07 24.27
CA VAL A 55 -11.04 0.69 25.46
C VAL A 55 -11.99 1.82 25.09
N SER A 56 -11.69 2.56 24.04
CA SER A 56 -12.50 3.71 23.62
C SER A 56 -13.93 3.29 23.25
N PRO A 57 -14.97 3.97 23.78
CA PRO A 57 -16.36 3.67 23.43
C PRO A 57 -16.65 3.73 21.94
N LYS A 58 -15.91 4.59 21.21
CA LYS A 58 -16.07 4.78 19.76
C LYS A 58 -15.45 3.66 18.93
N GLN A 59 -14.62 2.78 19.52
CA GLN A 59 -13.96 1.65 18.84
C GLN A 59 -13.46 2.00 17.43
N ARG A 60 -12.55 2.97 17.33
CA ARG A 60 -12.06 3.52 16.04
C ARG A 60 -11.07 2.55 15.37
N THR A 61 -11.52 1.34 15.03
CA THR A 61 -10.72 0.32 14.36
C THR A 61 -11.57 -0.48 13.36
N ASP A 62 -11.02 -0.74 12.20
CA ASP A 62 -11.66 -1.57 11.16
C ASP A 62 -11.66 -3.05 11.56
N LEU A 63 -10.79 -3.45 12.49
CA LEU A 63 -10.73 -4.82 13.02
C LEU A 63 -12.09 -5.29 13.55
N THR A 64 -12.90 -4.39 14.12
CA THR A 64 -14.25 -4.73 14.60
C THR A 64 -15.19 -5.16 13.49
N VAL A 65 -15.09 -4.60 12.30
CA VAL A 65 -15.85 -5.03 11.11
C VAL A 65 -15.38 -6.41 10.66
N PHE A 66 -14.07 -6.62 10.63
CA PHE A 66 -13.49 -7.90 10.22
C PHE A 66 -13.88 -9.04 11.18
N LEU A 67 -13.87 -8.76 12.49
CA LEU A 67 -14.28 -9.74 13.49
C LEU A 67 -15.79 -10.04 13.42
N LYS A 68 -16.64 -9.02 13.17
CA LYS A 68 -18.07 -9.25 12.95
C LYS A 68 -18.33 -10.12 11.71
N ALA A 69 -17.58 -9.90 10.60
CA ALA A 69 -17.66 -10.76 9.44
C ALA A 69 -17.23 -12.20 9.76
N GLY A 70 -16.15 -12.36 10.54
CA GLY A 70 -15.71 -13.66 11.06
C GLY A 70 -16.76 -14.31 11.95
N GLU A 71 -17.45 -13.55 12.80
CA GLU A 71 -18.54 -14.05 13.65
C GLU A 71 -19.70 -14.59 12.81
N MET A 72 -20.09 -13.91 11.72
CA MET A 72 -21.10 -14.41 10.80
C MET A 72 -20.72 -15.78 10.20
N VAL A 73 -19.45 -15.96 9.87
CA VAL A 73 -18.92 -17.26 9.40
C VAL A 73 -18.96 -18.29 10.51
N TRP A 74 -18.53 -17.93 11.72
CA TRP A 74 -18.51 -18.85 12.88
C TRP A 74 -19.90 -19.36 13.27
N GLU A 75 -20.91 -18.52 13.11
CA GLU A 75 -22.29 -18.81 13.47
C GLU A 75 -23.13 -19.38 12.30
N ASP A 76 -22.48 -19.82 11.23
CA ASP A 76 -23.12 -20.38 10.03
C ASP A 76 -24.09 -19.41 9.33
N ARG A 77 -23.80 -18.11 9.45
CA ARG A 77 -24.56 -17.00 8.85
C ARG A 77 -23.74 -16.21 7.83
N ALA A 78 -22.82 -16.89 7.14
CA ALA A 78 -21.88 -16.24 6.21
C ALA A 78 -22.56 -15.44 5.08
N ASN A 79 -23.79 -15.75 4.72
CA ASN A 79 -24.60 -14.99 3.76
C ASN A 79 -24.84 -13.51 4.15
N HIS A 80 -24.62 -13.16 5.42
CA HIS A 80 -24.83 -11.80 5.94
C HIS A 80 -23.54 -10.97 6.07
N ILE A 81 -22.36 -11.48 5.65
CA ILE A 81 -21.08 -10.77 5.88
C ILE A 81 -21.02 -9.37 5.25
N TYR A 82 -21.72 -9.14 4.13
CA TYR A 82 -21.77 -7.82 3.49
C TYR A 82 -22.89 -6.91 4.00
N GLY A 83 -23.79 -7.42 4.84
CA GLY A 83 -24.82 -6.64 5.50
C GLY A 83 -24.44 -6.12 6.88
N ILE A 84 -23.25 -6.42 7.38
CA ILE A 84 -22.80 -6.01 8.71
C ILE A 84 -22.14 -4.64 8.70
N GLU A 85 -22.28 -3.93 9.80
CA GLU A 85 -21.57 -2.69 10.09
C GLU A 85 -21.05 -2.70 11.54
N ASN A 86 -20.02 -1.91 11.82
CA ASN A 86 -19.56 -1.67 13.18
C ASN A 86 -20.28 -0.46 13.82
N LYS A 87 -19.89 -0.06 15.03
CA LYS A 87 -20.45 1.11 15.76
C LYS A 87 -20.24 2.46 15.03
N ARG A 88 -19.48 2.48 13.95
CA ARG A 88 -19.19 3.65 13.12
C ARG A 88 -19.85 3.56 11.75
N HIS A 89 -20.72 2.60 11.55
CA HIS A 89 -21.37 2.30 10.26
C HIS A 89 -20.37 1.91 9.15
N TRP A 90 -19.17 1.42 9.52
CA TRP A 90 -18.23 0.88 8.54
C TRP A 90 -18.61 -0.55 8.19
N HIS A 91 -18.55 -0.88 6.90
CA HIS A 91 -19.00 -2.14 6.33
C HIS A 91 -17.83 -3.07 5.96
N TYR A 92 -18.11 -4.35 5.90
CA TYR A 92 -17.16 -5.34 5.39
C TYR A 92 -17.13 -5.29 3.86
N VAL A 93 -15.95 -5.06 3.26
CA VAL A 93 -15.77 -4.88 1.82
C VAL A 93 -14.65 -5.77 1.23
N TYR A 94 -14.26 -6.80 1.97
CA TYR A 94 -13.18 -7.72 1.58
C TYR A 94 -13.75 -9.05 1.04
N PRO A 95 -12.93 -9.86 0.29
CA PRO A 95 -13.34 -11.20 -0.12
C PRO A 95 -13.67 -12.11 1.08
N PRO A 96 -14.50 -13.16 0.91
CA PRO A 96 -14.95 -14.05 2.00
C PRO A 96 -13.80 -14.71 2.78
N ILE A 97 -12.66 -14.97 2.13
CA ILE A 97 -11.49 -15.64 2.76
C ILE A 97 -11.01 -14.92 4.02
N LEU A 98 -11.03 -13.58 4.05
CA LEU A 98 -10.60 -12.83 5.22
C LEU A 98 -11.53 -13.05 6.42
N ALA A 99 -12.85 -13.07 6.19
CA ALA A 99 -13.84 -13.38 7.24
C ALA A 99 -13.64 -14.80 7.79
N ILE A 100 -13.37 -15.76 6.90
CA ILE A 100 -13.10 -17.16 7.27
C ILE A 100 -11.85 -17.27 8.15
N LEU A 101 -10.76 -16.61 7.77
CA LEU A 101 -9.51 -16.61 8.55
C LEU A 101 -9.67 -15.96 9.92
N LEU A 102 -10.56 -15.00 10.05
CA LEU A 102 -10.82 -14.29 11.31
C LEU A 102 -11.93 -14.92 12.17
N ALA A 103 -12.68 -15.88 11.62
CA ALA A 103 -13.75 -16.56 12.33
C ALA A 103 -13.33 -17.14 13.70
N PRO A 104 -12.20 -17.85 13.86
CA PRO A 104 -11.76 -18.36 15.15
C PRO A 104 -11.50 -17.28 16.22
N PHE A 105 -11.11 -16.08 15.78
CA PHE A 105 -10.77 -14.96 16.66
C PHE A 105 -11.98 -14.08 17.01
N SER A 106 -13.10 -14.26 16.32
CA SER A 106 -14.32 -13.46 16.53
C SER A 106 -14.93 -13.66 17.92
N LYS A 107 -14.69 -14.81 18.56
CA LYS A 107 -15.16 -15.15 19.90
C LYS A 107 -14.18 -14.77 21.02
N TRP A 108 -13.02 -14.25 20.68
CA TRP A 108 -12.05 -13.80 21.68
C TRP A 108 -12.43 -12.42 22.25
N PRO A 109 -11.98 -12.08 23.46
CA PRO A 109 -12.11 -10.73 23.98
C PRO A 109 -11.49 -9.73 23.02
N LEU A 110 -12.20 -8.64 22.69
CA LEU A 110 -11.75 -7.64 21.71
C LEU A 110 -10.34 -7.13 22.01
N GLY A 111 -10.00 -6.91 23.30
CA GLY A 111 -8.66 -6.48 23.70
C GLY A 111 -7.58 -7.47 23.32
N ALA A 112 -7.83 -8.78 23.49
CA ALA A 112 -6.87 -9.82 23.09
C ALA A 112 -6.67 -9.85 21.58
N THR A 113 -7.74 -9.69 20.80
CA THR A 113 -7.67 -9.68 19.34
C THR A 113 -6.97 -8.42 18.81
N VAL A 114 -7.23 -7.24 19.40
CA VAL A 114 -6.52 -6.00 19.07
C VAL A 114 -5.03 -6.13 19.37
N ALA A 115 -4.65 -6.68 20.53
CA ALA A 115 -3.27 -6.93 20.89
C ALA A 115 -2.59 -7.92 19.93
N LEU A 116 -3.25 -9.02 19.58
CA LEU A 116 -2.74 -10.00 18.61
C LEU A 116 -2.53 -9.38 17.22
N ALA A 117 -3.51 -8.62 16.71
CA ALA A 117 -3.41 -7.94 15.42
C ALA A 117 -2.25 -6.92 15.40
N TYR A 118 -2.04 -6.21 16.50
CA TYR A 118 -0.92 -5.28 16.66
C TYR A 118 0.42 -6.03 16.64
N LEU A 119 0.57 -7.08 17.44
CA LEU A 119 1.81 -7.88 17.50
C LEU A 119 2.10 -8.56 16.16
N LEU A 120 1.09 -9.08 15.47
CA LEU A 120 1.23 -9.64 14.14
C LEU A 120 1.74 -8.58 13.14
N SER A 121 1.17 -7.38 13.19
CA SER A 121 1.62 -6.26 12.34
C SER A 121 3.06 -5.85 12.65
N LEU A 122 3.48 -5.82 13.92
CA LEU A 122 4.87 -5.59 14.29
C LEU A 122 5.80 -6.71 13.78
N ALA A 123 5.38 -7.96 13.89
CA ALA A 123 6.14 -9.10 13.36
C ALA A 123 6.27 -9.01 11.84
N CYS A 124 5.22 -8.62 11.13
CA CYS A 124 5.25 -8.37 9.69
C CYS A 124 6.19 -7.22 9.31
N LEU A 125 6.21 -6.13 10.10
CA LEU A 125 7.12 -5.00 9.85
C LEU A 125 8.58 -5.42 10.06
N ALA A 126 8.87 -6.15 11.12
CA ALA A 126 10.19 -6.74 11.36
C ALA A 126 10.57 -7.74 10.26
N GLY A 127 9.63 -8.58 9.84
CA GLY A 127 9.79 -9.52 8.73
C GLY A 127 10.13 -8.80 7.42
N THR A 128 9.48 -7.68 7.12
CA THR A 128 9.78 -6.84 5.95
C THR A 128 11.25 -6.38 5.97
N ALA A 129 11.75 -5.89 7.11
CA ALA A 129 13.14 -5.50 7.24
C ALA A 129 14.10 -6.69 7.05
N ILE A 130 13.77 -7.84 7.66
CA ILE A 130 14.58 -9.06 7.57
C ILE A 130 14.64 -9.56 6.12
N PHE A 131 13.52 -9.64 5.41
CA PHE A 131 13.51 -10.07 4.02
C PHE A 131 14.25 -9.10 3.12
N SER A 132 14.08 -7.78 3.31
CA SER A 132 14.85 -6.77 2.57
C SER A 132 16.36 -6.94 2.77
N ARG A 133 16.82 -7.24 3.99
CA ARG A 133 18.24 -7.52 4.28
C ARG A 133 18.77 -8.82 3.67
N ARG A 134 17.89 -9.76 3.31
CA ARG A 134 18.24 -11.05 2.71
C ARG A 134 18.20 -11.05 1.19
N PHE A 135 17.98 -9.90 0.55
CA PHE A 135 18.14 -9.80 -0.91
C PHE A 135 19.56 -10.18 -1.31
N PRO A 136 19.78 -10.68 -2.55
CA PRO A 136 21.12 -10.95 -3.09
C PRO A 136 22.05 -9.76 -2.94
N ASP A 137 23.36 -9.99 -2.94
CA ASP A 137 24.36 -8.95 -2.64
C ASP A 137 24.24 -7.72 -3.53
N ASP A 138 23.94 -7.93 -4.83
CA ASP A 138 23.77 -6.85 -5.82
C ASP A 138 22.53 -5.97 -5.60
N ALA A 139 21.57 -6.43 -4.79
CA ALA A 139 20.36 -5.67 -4.42
C ALA A 139 20.15 -5.64 -2.90
N ARG A 140 21.20 -5.88 -2.10
CA ARG A 140 21.11 -5.88 -0.64
C ARG A 140 21.18 -4.45 -0.11
N PRO A 141 20.08 -3.90 0.41
CA PRO A 141 20.10 -2.56 0.97
C PRO A 141 20.94 -2.50 2.23
N ALA A 142 21.64 -1.39 2.44
CA ALA A 142 22.31 -1.11 3.69
C ALA A 142 21.28 -0.94 4.84
N PRO A 143 21.65 -1.24 6.11
CA PRO A 143 20.72 -1.08 7.23
C PRO A 143 20.12 0.32 7.34
N TRP A 144 20.89 1.36 7.07
CA TRP A 144 20.44 2.75 7.11
C TRP A 144 19.39 3.06 6.01
N GLN A 145 19.48 2.43 4.83
CA GLN A 145 18.49 2.61 3.76
C GLN A 145 17.14 2.02 4.16
N ILE A 146 17.13 0.82 4.75
CA ILE A 146 15.92 0.21 5.31
C ILE A 146 15.32 1.09 6.39
N ALA A 147 16.14 1.53 7.33
CA ALA A 147 15.69 2.39 8.44
C ALA A 147 15.10 3.70 7.93
N LEU A 148 15.78 4.36 6.98
CA LEU A 148 15.31 5.63 6.41
C LEU A 148 14.00 5.45 5.61
N ALA A 149 13.89 4.40 4.78
CA ALA A 149 12.65 4.08 4.08
C ALA A 149 11.49 3.81 5.07
N MET A 150 11.75 3.10 6.17
CA MET A 150 10.76 2.87 7.24
C MET A 150 10.36 4.16 7.96
N VAL A 151 11.30 5.06 8.24
CA VAL A 151 11.02 6.35 8.88
C VAL A 151 10.10 7.20 8.00
N PHE A 152 10.31 7.23 6.69
CA PHE A 152 9.41 7.94 5.77
C PHE A 152 8.03 7.28 5.63
N CYS A 153 7.94 5.97 5.86
CA CYS A 153 6.66 5.26 5.91
C CYS A 153 5.99 5.30 7.29
N LEU A 154 6.62 5.86 8.32
CA LEU A 154 6.10 5.87 9.69
C LEU A 154 4.67 6.45 9.78
N PRO A 155 4.31 7.58 9.13
CA PRO A 155 2.94 8.09 9.17
C PRO A 155 1.91 7.06 8.71
N MET A 156 2.18 6.33 7.60
CA MET A 156 1.29 5.28 7.07
C MET A 156 1.22 4.06 8.00
N PHE A 157 2.35 3.69 8.61
CA PHE A 157 2.37 2.61 9.60
C PHE A 157 1.54 2.95 10.82
N LEU A 158 1.68 4.17 11.37
CA LEU A 158 0.88 4.65 12.50
C LEU A 158 -0.61 4.65 12.18
N ASN A 159 -0.99 5.10 10.98
CA ASN A 159 -2.38 5.06 10.52
C ASN A 159 -2.89 3.62 10.43
N THR A 160 -2.09 2.71 9.85
CA THR A 160 -2.41 1.28 9.74
C THR A 160 -2.59 0.62 11.11
N PHE A 161 -1.68 0.83 12.05
CA PHE A 161 -1.77 0.29 13.41
C PHE A 161 -3.02 0.79 14.13
N THR A 162 -3.24 2.10 14.13
CA THR A 162 -4.35 2.70 14.87
C THR A 162 -5.73 2.37 14.28
N ARG A 163 -5.80 2.06 12.98
CA ARG A 163 -7.02 1.60 12.31
C ARG A 163 -7.21 0.08 12.39
N GLY A 164 -6.20 -0.70 12.78
CA GLY A 164 -6.27 -2.17 12.74
C GLY A 164 -6.38 -2.71 11.31
N GLN A 165 -5.70 -2.06 10.36
CA GLN A 165 -5.74 -2.37 8.94
C GLN A 165 -4.63 -3.34 8.50
N PHE A 166 -4.82 -4.01 7.36
CA PHE A 166 -3.90 -5.00 6.79
C PHE A 166 -2.75 -4.40 5.94
N GLY A 167 -2.55 -3.07 5.94
CA GLY A 167 -1.52 -2.42 5.12
C GLY A 167 -0.10 -2.92 5.37
N ILE A 168 0.29 -3.11 6.65
CA ILE A 168 1.63 -3.63 7.02
C ILE A 168 1.76 -5.12 6.67
N ILE A 169 0.67 -5.89 6.79
CA ILE A 169 0.65 -7.29 6.36
C ILE A 169 0.81 -7.38 4.84
N SER A 170 0.14 -6.50 4.08
CA SER A 170 0.34 -6.41 2.63
C SER A 170 1.79 -6.09 2.26
N LEU A 171 2.43 -5.13 2.95
CA LEU A 171 3.84 -4.80 2.78
C LEU A 171 4.77 -5.99 3.06
N PHE A 172 4.47 -6.78 4.10
CA PHE A 172 5.23 -8.01 4.39
C PHE A 172 5.11 -9.03 3.26
N PHE A 173 3.91 -9.22 2.69
CA PHE A 173 3.74 -10.08 1.53
C PHE A 173 4.46 -9.53 0.30
N GLU A 174 4.45 -8.22 0.09
CA GLU A 174 5.24 -7.59 -0.97
C GLU A 174 6.73 -7.93 -0.84
N ALA A 175 7.29 -7.84 0.38
CA ALA A 175 8.67 -8.20 0.67
C ALA A 175 8.96 -9.69 0.41
N THR A 176 8.06 -10.57 0.84
CA THR A 176 8.23 -12.02 0.65
C THR A 176 8.08 -12.44 -0.81
N VAL A 177 7.14 -11.84 -1.55
CA VAL A 177 6.96 -12.06 -2.99
C VAL A 177 8.24 -11.67 -3.74
N PHE A 178 8.78 -10.47 -3.49
CA PHE A 178 10.00 -10.02 -4.15
C PHE A 178 11.21 -10.88 -3.78
N TYR A 179 11.38 -11.21 -2.49
CA TYR A 179 12.45 -12.09 -2.03
C TYR A 179 12.43 -13.46 -2.72
N ASN A 180 11.26 -14.12 -2.77
CA ASN A 180 11.12 -15.43 -3.40
C ASN A 180 11.30 -15.35 -4.93
N TYR A 181 10.90 -14.25 -5.55
CA TYR A 181 11.17 -13.97 -6.97
C TYR A 181 12.68 -13.95 -7.23
N LEU A 182 13.45 -13.20 -6.44
CA LEU A 182 14.92 -13.13 -6.55
C LEU A 182 15.60 -14.48 -6.28
N LYS A 183 15.01 -15.32 -5.42
CA LYS A 183 15.48 -16.70 -5.15
C LYS A 183 15.05 -17.71 -6.21
N GLY A 184 14.33 -17.31 -7.24
CA GLY A 184 13.85 -18.21 -8.30
C GLY A 184 12.74 -19.17 -7.88
N GLN A 185 12.11 -18.96 -6.72
CA GLN A 185 11.03 -19.81 -6.19
C GLN A 185 9.68 -19.42 -6.84
N LYS A 186 9.57 -19.67 -8.15
CA LYS A 186 8.48 -19.16 -8.99
C LYS A 186 7.07 -19.55 -8.50
N ILE A 187 6.85 -20.80 -8.14
CA ILE A 187 5.54 -21.30 -7.68
C ILE A 187 5.16 -20.62 -6.35
N LEU A 188 6.07 -20.60 -5.39
CA LEU A 188 5.82 -19.96 -4.09
C LEU A 188 5.56 -18.47 -4.25
N THR A 189 6.29 -17.78 -5.12
CA THR A 189 6.08 -16.36 -5.44
C THR A 189 4.66 -16.10 -5.90
N GLY A 190 4.14 -16.91 -6.85
CA GLY A 190 2.79 -16.74 -7.37
C GLY A 190 1.71 -17.08 -6.34
N LEU A 191 1.88 -18.12 -5.53
CA LEU A 191 0.94 -18.46 -4.45
C LEU A 191 0.90 -17.39 -3.35
N LEU A 192 2.05 -16.85 -2.96
CA LEU A 192 2.14 -15.75 -1.99
C LEU A 192 1.45 -14.48 -2.51
N LEU A 193 1.65 -14.16 -3.79
CA LEU A 193 0.95 -13.03 -4.41
C LEU A 193 -0.57 -13.24 -4.43
N ALA A 194 -1.02 -14.43 -4.82
CA ALA A 194 -2.44 -14.76 -4.85
C ALA A 194 -3.08 -14.67 -3.46
N PHE A 195 -2.40 -15.19 -2.44
CA PHE A 195 -2.87 -15.11 -1.05
C PHE A 195 -2.95 -13.65 -0.56
N ALA A 196 -1.91 -12.86 -0.80
CA ALA A 196 -1.88 -11.45 -0.43
C ALA A 196 -3.03 -10.66 -1.08
N VAL A 197 -3.28 -10.89 -2.37
CA VAL A 197 -4.40 -10.29 -3.12
C VAL A 197 -5.74 -10.76 -2.59
N ALA A 198 -5.88 -12.04 -2.22
CA ALA A 198 -7.12 -12.57 -1.64
C ALA A 198 -7.43 -11.97 -0.26
N LEU A 199 -6.40 -11.65 0.55
CA LEU A 199 -6.58 -10.93 1.82
C LEU A 199 -6.95 -9.46 1.60
N LYS A 200 -6.27 -8.79 0.66
CA LYS A 200 -6.50 -7.38 0.33
C LYS A 200 -6.01 -7.09 -1.08
N ILE A 201 -6.95 -6.88 -2.00
CA ILE A 201 -6.64 -6.69 -3.43
C ILE A 201 -5.69 -5.53 -3.66
N SER A 202 -6.03 -4.35 -3.15
CA SER A 202 -5.18 -3.17 -3.24
C SER A 202 -4.16 -3.18 -2.09
N PRO A 203 -2.87 -2.92 -2.33
CA PRO A 203 -2.28 -2.45 -3.60
C PRO A 203 -1.58 -3.54 -4.44
N LEU A 204 -1.60 -4.82 -4.06
CA LEU A 204 -0.68 -5.82 -4.61
C LEU A 204 -1.13 -6.49 -5.92
N ALA A 205 -2.41 -6.35 -6.32
CA ALA A 205 -2.91 -7.02 -7.52
C ALA A 205 -2.14 -6.61 -8.79
N PHE A 206 -1.64 -5.37 -8.87
CA PHE A 206 -0.88 -4.91 -10.03
C PHE A 206 0.54 -5.51 -10.13
N LEU A 207 1.03 -6.19 -9.13
CA LEU A 207 2.24 -7.01 -9.26
C LEU A 207 2.10 -8.14 -10.29
N PHE A 208 0.86 -8.56 -10.59
CA PHE A 208 0.59 -9.46 -11.71
C PHE A 208 1.14 -8.88 -13.03
N PHE A 209 0.95 -7.58 -13.27
CA PHE A 209 1.47 -6.89 -14.46
C PHE A 209 3.00 -6.77 -14.46
N PHE A 210 3.64 -6.63 -13.30
CA PHE A 210 5.11 -6.72 -13.22
C PHE A 210 5.61 -8.08 -13.73
N PHE A 211 5.03 -9.19 -13.26
CA PHE A 211 5.43 -10.51 -13.70
C PHE A 211 5.05 -10.79 -15.15
N LEU A 212 3.96 -10.19 -15.65
CA LEU A 212 3.60 -10.23 -17.07
C LEU A 212 4.64 -9.50 -17.94
N MET A 213 5.08 -8.33 -17.51
CA MET A 213 6.14 -7.55 -18.16
C MET A 213 7.46 -8.32 -18.20
N LYS A 214 7.80 -9.01 -17.09
CA LYS A 214 8.98 -9.87 -16.99
C LYS A 214 8.83 -11.24 -17.69
N ARG A 215 7.66 -11.54 -18.28
CA ARG A 215 7.33 -12.84 -18.90
C ARG A 215 7.53 -14.04 -17.98
N GLU A 216 7.26 -13.85 -16.70
CA GLU A 216 7.38 -14.87 -15.66
C GLU A 216 6.17 -15.81 -15.62
N TRP A 217 5.98 -16.58 -16.69
CA TRP A 217 4.78 -17.41 -16.92
C TRP A 217 4.48 -18.39 -15.79
N ARG A 218 5.53 -18.95 -15.15
CA ARG A 218 5.35 -19.88 -14.02
C ARG A 218 4.77 -19.17 -12.80
N ILE A 219 5.17 -17.91 -12.55
CA ILE A 219 4.61 -17.10 -11.46
C ILE A 219 3.17 -16.73 -11.80
N LEU A 220 2.90 -16.27 -13.02
CA LEU A 220 1.55 -15.91 -13.46
C LEU A 220 0.59 -17.10 -13.35
N LEU A 221 1.00 -18.26 -13.84
CA LEU A 221 0.18 -19.49 -13.77
C LEU A 221 -0.08 -19.90 -12.32
N SER A 222 0.95 -19.90 -11.47
CA SER A 222 0.77 -20.22 -10.04
C SER A 222 -0.06 -19.17 -9.30
N THR A 223 -0.04 -17.89 -9.73
CA THR A 223 -0.94 -16.86 -9.19
C THR A 223 -2.39 -17.14 -9.58
N ILE A 224 -2.65 -17.52 -10.83
CA ILE A 224 -4.00 -17.89 -11.30
C ILE A 224 -4.52 -19.11 -10.54
N VAL A 225 -3.69 -20.15 -10.39
CA VAL A 225 -4.04 -21.34 -9.58
C VAL A 225 -4.30 -20.95 -8.13
N GLY A 226 -3.47 -20.06 -7.57
CA GLY A 226 -3.66 -19.51 -6.22
C GLY A 226 -4.96 -18.72 -6.08
N PHE A 227 -5.38 -17.96 -7.10
CA PHE A 227 -6.70 -17.31 -7.08
C PHE A 227 -7.82 -18.35 -7.02
N GLY A 228 -7.75 -19.42 -7.83
CA GLY A 228 -8.67 -20.54 -7.72
C GLY A 228 -8.72 -21.16 -6.32
N LEU A 229 -7.54 -21.30 -5.69
CA LEU A 229 -7.42 -21.83 -4.32
C LEU A 229 -8.02 -20.90 -3.27
N PHE A 230 -7.65 -19.61 -3.25
CA PHE A 230 -7.97 -18.69 -2.15
C PHE A 230 -9.33 -17.98 -2.31
N PHE A 231 -9.83 -17.78 -3.53
CA PHE A 231 -11.16 -17.19 -3.73
C PHE A 231 -12.26 -18.25 -3.84
N PHE A 232 -11.94 -19.45 -4.34
CA PHE A 232 -12.97 -20.47 -4.62
C PHE A 232 -12.81 -21.70 -3.73
N LEU A 233 -11.71 -22.45 -3.83
CA LEU A 233 -11.63 -23.76 -3.20
C LEU A 233 -11.69 -23.69 -1.68
N LEU A 234 -10.77 -22.95 -1.05
CA LEU A 234 -10.70 -22.88 0.43
C LEU A 234 -11.97 -22.27 1.04
N PRO A 235 -12.50 -21.13 0.55
CA PRO A 235 -13.77 -20.62 1.06
C PRO A 235 -14.93 -21.60 0.86
N SER A 236 -15.02 -22.27 -0.28
CA SER A 236 -16.08 -23.24 -0.55
C SER A 236 -16.06 -24.48 0.35
N LEU A 237 -14.86 -24.89 0.81
CA LEU A 237 -14.73 -25.99 1.76
C LEU A 237 -15.27 -25.62 3.16
N VAL A 238 -15.31 -24.32 3.51
CA VAL A 238 -15.76 -23.84 4.82
C VAL A 238 -17.22 -23.45 4.80
N ILE A 239 -17.67 -22.68 3.78
CA ILE A 239 -19.02 -22.10 3.76
C ILE A 239 -19.92 -22.70 2.67
N GLY A 240 -19.42 -23.68 1.93
CA GLY A 240 -20.13 -24.29 0.80
C GLY A 240 -19.94 -23.54 -0.53
N PHE A 241 -19.92 -24.29 -1.65
CA PHE A 241 -19.63 -23.72 -2.98
C PHE A 241 -20.67 -22.68 -3.42
N HIS A 242 -21.94 -23.02 -3.29
CA HIS A 242 -23.03 -22.11 -3.72
C HIS A 242 -22.99 -20.79 -2.94
N GLN A 243 -22.84 -20.85 -1.64
CA GLN A 243 -22.80 -19.67 -0.80
C GLN A 243 -21.56 -18.80 -1.09
N ASN A 244 -20.38 -19.42 -1.25
CA ASN A 244 -19.19 -18.68 -1.62
C ASN A 244 -19.35 -17.97 -2.98
N TRP A 245 -19.96 -18.64 -3.95
CA TRP A 245 -20.21 -18.06 -5.27
C TRP A 245 -21.14 -16.84 -5.20
N GLU A 246 -22.23 -16.92 -4.44
CA GLU A 246 -23.14 -15.79 -4.22
C GLU A 246 -22.42 -14.61 -3.52
N LEU A 247 -21.62 -14.89 -2.50
CA LEU A 247 -20.84 -13.87 -1.80
C LEU A 247 -19.83 -13.18 -2.72
N LEU A 248 -19.15 -13.92 -3.60
CA LEU A 248 -18.24 -13.34 -4.57
C LEU A 248 -18.97 -12.46 -5.59
N LYS A 249 -20.18 -12.81 -6.02
CA LYS A 249 -21.01 -11.96 -6.88
C LYS A 249 -21.42 -10.67 -6.18
N ILE A 250 -21.86 -10.76 -4.92
CA ILE A 250 -22.21 -9.58 -4.10
C ILE A 250 -20.97 -8.67 -3.96
N TRP A 251 -19.84 -9.27 -3.59
CA TRP A 251 -18.59 -8.53 -3.47
C TRP A 251 -18.15 -7.83 -4.76
N GLN A 252 -18.25 -8.53 -5.91
CA GLN A 252 -17.98 -7.93 -7.22
C GLN A 252 -18.93 -6.77 -7.50
N GLY A 253 -20.21 -6.91 -7.18
CA GLY A 253 -21.22 -5.86 -7.30
C GLY A 253 -20.86 -4.62 -6.46
N LEU A 254 -20.46 -4.81 -5.20
CA LEU A 254 -20.01 -3.74 -4.31
C LEU A 254 -18.79 -2.99 -4.89
N MET A 255 -17.79 -3.73 -5.38
CA MET A 255 -16.59 -3.12 -5.96
C MET A 255 -16.91 -2.39 -7.28
N SER A 256 -17.84 -2.88 -8.07
CA SER A 256 -18.28 -2.25 -9.32
C SER A 256 -19.15 -1.02 -9.09
N ALA A 257 -19.88 -0.92 -7.99
CA ALA A 257 -20.77 0.20 -7.68
C ALA A 257 -19.99 1.53 -7.59
N SER A 258 -18.74 1.51 -7.15
CA SER A 258 -17.88 2.70 -7.12
C SER A 258 -17.63 3.33 -8.50
N GLN A 259 -17.87 2.57 -9.57
CA GLN A 259 -17.68 2.99 -10.96
C GLN A 259 -18.97 3.51 -11.61
N SER A 260 -20.12 3.50 -10.91
CA SER A 260 -21.38 3.95 -11.46
C SER A 260 -21.60 5.46 -11.28
N ASP A 261 -22.41 6.09 -12.17
CA ASP A 261 -22.80 7.50 -12.02
C ASP A 261 -23.73 7.73 -10.82
N THR A 262 -24.37 6.64 -10.35
CA THR A 262 -25.26 6.66 -9.20
C THR A 262 -24.60 6.13 -7.92
N ALA A 263 -23.27 6.10 -7.88
CA ALA A 263 -22.53 5.62 -6.70
C ALA A 263 -22.93 6.37 -5.41
N TYR A 264 -23.29 7.65 -5.51
CA TYR A 264 -23.76 8.45 -4.37
C TYR A 264 -25.09 7.98 -3.76
N GLN A 265 -25.86 7.16 -4.47
CA GLN A 265 -27.08 6.54 -3.94
C GLN A 265 -26.79 5.24 -3.18
N HIS A 266 -25.56 4.74 -3.26
CA HIS A 266 -25.17 3.52 -2.60
C HIS A 266 -24.88 3.79 -1.11
N TYR A 267 -25.25 2.86 -0.23
CA TYR A 267 -25.04 2.99 1.22
C TYR A 267 -23.56 3.15 1.65
N LEU A 268 -22.61 2.73 0.80
CA LEU A 268 -21.17 2.91 1.03
C LEU A 268 -20.63 4.27 0.55
N TRP A 269 -21.48 5.20 0.08
CA TRP A 269 -21.01 6.46 -0.50
C TRP A 269 -20.11 7.25 0.43
N GLY A 270 -20.56 7.57 1.63
CA GLY A 270 -19.80 8.39 2.60
C GLY A 270 -18.58 7.68 3.20
N GLU A 271 -18.50 6.35 3.09
CA GLU A 271 -17.43 5.54 3.67
C GLU A 271 -16.34 5.20 2.65
N LEU A 272 -16.74 4.78 1.44
CA LEU A 272 -15.82 4.18 0.48
C LEU A 272 -15.82 4.90 -0.87
N PHE A 273 -16.99 5.29 -1.39
CA PHE A 273 -17.11 5.70 -2.80
C PHE A 273 -16.99 7.20 -3.02
N THR A 274 -17.15 8.04 -1.99
CA THR A 274 -17.05 9.48 -2.17
C THR A 274 -15.63 9.93 -2.55
N PRO A 275 -15.47 10.66 -3.65
CA PRO A 275 -14.19 11.26 -3.98
C PRO A 275 -13.83 12.44 -3.07
N PHE A 276 -14.79 12.93 -2.27
CA PHE A 276 -14.62 14.10 -1.38
C PHE A 276 -14.04 13.72 -0.01
N ALA A 277 -13.86 12.42 0.29
CA ALA A 277 -13.12 12.01 1.48
C ALA A 277 -11.68 12.52 1.40
N GLU A 278 -11.24 13.30 2.40
CA GLU A 278 -9.92 13.94 2.43
C GLU A 278 -8.77 12.94 2.30
N ASP A 279 -8.93 11.76 2.89
CA ASP A 279 -7.93 10.70 2.86
C ASP A 279 -7.93 9.85 1.56
N ASN A 280 -8.88 10.10 0.63
CA ASN A 280 -8.89 9.45 -0.67
C ASN A 280 -7.88 10.12 -1.62
N GLN A 281 -6.75 9.47 -1.84
CA GLN A 281 -5.61 9.94 -2.62
C GLN A 281 -5.50 9.24 -3.99
N SER A 282 -6.62 8.81 -4.55
CA SER A 282 -6.66 8.31 -5.93
C SER A 282 -6.67 9.46 -6.94
N ILE A 283 -6.17 9.21 -8.16
CA ILE A 283 -6.24 10.20 -9.26
C ILE A 283 -7.69 10.63 -9.49
N TYR A 284 -8.62 9.65 -9.47
CA TYR A 284 -10.05 9.91 -9.62
C TYR A 284 -10.57 10.90 -8.57
N ALA A 285 -10.30 10.65 -7.31
CA ALA A 285 -10.79 11.50 -6.23
C ALA A 285 -10.19 12.92 -6.28
N VAL A 286 -8.87 13.01 -6.48
CA VAL A 286 -8.19 14.31 -6.53
C VAL A 286 -8.65 15.14 -7.72
N ILE A 287 -8.73 14.56 -8.92
CA ILE A 287 -9.22 15.29 -10.11
C ILE A 287 -10.68 15.70 -9.93
N THR A 288 -11.52 14.81 -9.35
CA THR A 288 -12.92 15.16 -9.08
C THR A 288 -13.02 16.39 -8.18
N ARG A 289 -12.21 16.49 -7.11
CA ARG A 289 -12.21 17.66 -6.21
C ARG A 289 -11.72 18.95 -6.88
N PHE A 290 -10.84 18.85 -7.89
CA PHE A 290 -10.46 20.01 -8.69
C PHE A 290 -11.58 20.49 -9.63
N VAL A 291 -12.36 19.55 -10.18
CA VAL A 291 -13.49 19.88 -11.07
C VAL A 291 -14.71 20.34 -10.27
N TRP A 292 -14.97 19.66 -9.14
CA TRP A 292 -16.11 19.87 -8.26
C TRP A 292 -15.59 20.14 -6.83
N PRO A 293 -15.46 21.42 -6.40
CA PRO A 293 -14.91 21.74 -5.09
C PRO A 293 -15.75 21.26 -3.90
N SER A 294 -17.01 20.88 -4.15
CA SER A 294 -17.91 20.36 -3.11
C SER A 294 -18.80 19.24 -3.66
N GLU A 295 -19.39 18.45 -2.76
CA GLU A 295 -20.21 17.30 -3.09
C GLU A 295 -21.56 17.68 -3.72
N ALA A 296 -22.18 18.77 -3.30
CA ALA A 296 -23.51 19.15 -3.75
C ALA A 296 -23.61 19.40 -5.28
N PRO A 297 -22.71 20.14 -5.93
CA PRO A 297 -22.71 20.25 -7.39
C PRO A 297 -22.42 18.92 -8.09
N PHE A 298 -21.53 18.10 -7.51
CA PHE A 298 -21.16 16.81 -8.07
C PHE A 298 -22.35 15.84 -8.17
N ILE A 299 -23.19 15.76 -7.12
CA ILE A 299 -24.32 14.84 -7.08
C ILE A 299 -25.36 15.15 -8.19
N GLY A 300 -25.49 16.40 -8.60
CA GLY A 300 -26.41 16.83 -9.64
C GLY A 300 -25.94 16.60 -11.10
N HIS A 301 -24.72 16.09 -11.30
CA HIS A 301 -24.11 16.01 -12.62
C HIS A 301 -23.55 14.62 -12.92
N SER A 302 -23.49 14.27 -14.22
CA SER A 302 -22.81 13.03 -14.64
C SER A 302 -21.29 13.12 -14.40
N ASN A 303 -20.76 12.10 -13.74
CA ASN A 303 -19.31 11.96 -13.46
C ASN A 303 -18.57 11.17 -14.56
N ALA A 304 -19.27 10.72 -15.60
CA ALA A 304 -18.71 9.90 -16.68
C ALA A 304 -17.46 10.53 -17.34
N PRO A 305 -17.42 11.84 -17.66
CA PRO A 305 -16.22 12.44 -18.26
C PRO A 305 -14.99 12.35 -17.38
N VAL A 306 -15.12 12.64 -16.07
CA VAL A 306 -14.00 12.55 -15.13
C VAL A 306 -13.52 11.11 -15.00
N ARG A 307 -14.44 10.15 -14.89
CA ARG A 307 -14.08 8.72 -14.84
C ARG A 307 -13.42 8.25 -16.12
N PHE A 308 -13.91 8.65 -17.28
CA PHE A 308 -13.29 8.30 -18.56
C PHE A 308 -11.85 8.82 -18.66
N ILE A 309 -11.62 10.10 -18.33
CA ILE A 309 -10.28 10.71 -18.33
C ILE A 309 -9.36 10.01 -17.33
N THR A 310 -9.81 9.78 -16.09
CA THR A 310 -8.98 9.17 -15.06
C THR A 310 -8.70 7.69 -15.31
N SER A 311 -9.64 6.96 -15.88
CA SER A 311 -9.42 5.57 -16.34
C SER A 311 -8.44 5.51 -17.50
N GLY A 312 -8.59 6.40 -18.49
CA GLY A 312 -7.64 6.53 -19.59
C GLY A 312 -6.21 6.87 -19.10
N LEU A 313 -6.10 7.78 -18.13
CA LEU A 313 -4.83 8.11 -17.49
C LEU A 313 -4.27 6.90 -16.72
N GLY A 314 -5.09 6.14 -16.00
CA GLY A 314 -4.68 4.92 -15.32
C GLY A 314 -4.12 3.86 -16.29
N ILE A 315 -4.78 3.66 -17.42
CA ILE A 315 -4.32 2.75 -18.49
C ILE A 315 -3.00 3.26 -19.09
N LEU A 316 -2.88 4.56 -19.37
CA LEU A 316 -1.65 5.16 -19.89
C LEU A 316 -0.50 4.95 -18.90
N LEU A 317 -0.70 5.25 -17.62
CA LEU A 317 0.32 5.04 -16.59
C LEU A 317 0.73 3.57 -16.46
N LEU A 318 -0.22 2.64 -16.60
CA LEU A 318 0.09 1.20 -16.61
C LEU A 318 0.90 0.79 -17.84
N ALA A 319 0.67 1.41 -19.00
CA ALA A 319 1.41 1.11 -20.22
C ALA A 319 2.86 1.62 -20.19
N LEU A 320 3.16 2.70 -19.46
CA LEU A 320 4.48 3.33 -19.44
C LEU A 320 5.62 2.39 -19.03
N PRO A 321 5.55 1.57 -17.96
CA PRO A 321 6.59 0.59 -17.63
C PRO A 321 6.83 -0.42 -18.76
N PHE A 322 5.78 -0.90 -19.43
CA PHE A 322 5.90 -1.85 -20.55
C PHE A 322 6.61 -1.22 -21.74
N ILE A 323 6.27 0.05 -22.07
CA ILE A 323 6.90 0.79 -23.18
C ILE A 323 8.37 1.02 -22.88
N LYS A 324 8.68 1.48 -21.66
CA LYS A 324 10.04 1.82 -21.24
C LYS A 324 10.98 0.61 -21.23
N THR A 325 10.48 -0.56 -20.81
CA THR A 325 11.31 -1.77 -20.67
C THR A 325 11.36 -2.63 -21.93
N ARG A 326 10.50 -2.36 -22.94
CA ARG A 326 10.41 -3.16 -24.16
C ARG A 326 11.74 -3.29 -24.94
N ASN A 327 12.56 -2.26 -24.94
CA ASN A 327 13.79 -2.19 -25.74
C ASN A 327 15.03 -2.73 -25.00
N ILE A 328 14.85 -3.27 -23.81
CA ILE A 328 15.98 -3.75 -23.01
C ILE A 328 16.13 -5.24 -23.26
N SER A 329 17.18 -5.57 -24.01
CA SER A 329 17.51 -6.93 -24.37
C SER A 329 17.76 -7.81 -23.12
N SER A 330 17.64 -9.11 -23.30
CA SER A 330 17.74 -10.18 -22.31
C SER A 330 18.96 -10.17 -21.37
N SER A 331 19.95 -9.31 -21.59
CA SER A 331 21.12 -9.14 -20.73
C SER A 331 20.83 -8.40 -19.41
N SER A 332 19.75 -7.60 -19.37
CA SER A 332 19.28 -6.84 -18.19
C SER A 332 18.46 -7.72 -17.20
N GLU A 333 18.21 -8.96 -17.55
CA GLU A 333 17.39 -9.92 -16.79
C GLU A 333 17.96 -10.25 -15.38
N LYS A 334 19.21 -9.85 -15.12
CA LYS A 334 19.96 -10.18 -13.92
C LYS A 334 20.35 -8.99 -13.03
N ASP A 335 19.80 -7.78 -13.28
CA ASP A 335 20.03 -6.66 -12.37
C ASP A 335 18.92 -6.62 -11.28
N PRO A 336 19.22 -7.08 -10.04
CA PRO A 336 18.23 -7.12 -8.97
C PRO A 336 17.82 -5.73 -8.49
N LEU A 337 18.70 -4.72 -8.56
CA LEU A 337 18.36 -3.33 -8.19
C LEU A 337 17.35 -2.73 -9.18
N ARG A 338 17.58 -2.92 -10.46
CA ARG A 338 16.63 -2.52 -11.49
C ARG A 338 15.30 -3.24 -11.33
N SER A 339 15.33 -4.54 -11.07
CA SER A 339 14.12 -5.35 -10.80
C SER A 339 13.35 -4.83 -9.59
N LEU A 340 14.04 -4.37 -8.52
CA LEU A 340 13.43 -3.75 -7.35
C LEU A 340 12.74 -2.43 -7.71
N ALA A 341 13.42 -1.57 -8.48
CA ALA A 341 12.85 -0.31 -8.93
C ALA A 341 11.59 -0.53 -9.79
N GLU A 342 11.65 -1.41 -10.78
CA GLU A 342 10.51 -1.78 -11.62
C GLU A 342 9.37 -2.39 -10.79
N PHE A 343 9.67 -3.32 -9.88
CA PHE A 343 8.70 -3.97 -9.00
C PHE A 343 7.92 -2.95 -8.16
N SER A 344 8.63 -1.96 -7.59
CA SER A 344 8.03 -0.95 -6.73
C SER A 344 7.04 -0.02 -7.44
N LEU A 345 7.10 0.07 -8.77
CA LEU A 345 6.21 0.93 -9.55
C LEU A 345 4.76 0.41 -9.60
N PHE A 346 4.56 -0.92 -9.60
CA PHE A 346 3.24 -1.50 -9.86
C PHE A 346 2.26 -1.37 -8.68
N PRO A 347 2.65 -1.60 -7.41
CA PRO A 347 1.77 -1.30 -6.28
C PRO A 347 1.36 0.17 -6.24
N MET A 348 2.28 1.09 -6.54
CA MET A 348 1.97 2.52 -6.63
C MET A 348 0.99 2.83 -7.76
N LEU A 349 1.14 2.22 -8.94
CA LEU A 349 0.19 2.35 -10.03
C LEU A 349 -1.22 1.92 -9.65
N MET A 350 -1.35 0.83 -8.87
CA MET A 350 -2.65 0.42 -8.38
C MET A 350 -3.27 1.46 -7.45
N LEU A 351 -2.48 2.11 -6.60
CA LEU A 351 -2.97 3.19 -5.75
C LEU A 351 -3.45 4.39 -6.57
N PHE A 352 -2.72 4.74 -7.63
CA PHE A 352 -3.10 5.85 -8.50
C PHE A 352 -4.37 5.57 -9.31
N ALA A 353 -4.49 4.36 -9.86
CA ALA A 353 -5.59 3.95 -10.74
C ALA A 353 -6.86 3.51 -9.99
N SER A 354 -6.77 3.12 -8.72
CA SER A 354 -7.92 2.74 -7.91
C SER A 354 -8.87 3.93 -7.71
N PRO A 355 -10.19 3.75 -7.77
CA PRO A 355 -11.13 4.84 -7.46
C PRO A 355 -11.10 5.26 -5.99
N VAL A 356 -10.61 4.38 -5.12
CA VAL A 356 -10.50 4.62 -3.66
C VAL A 356 -9.12 4.22 -3.18
N THR A 357 -8.37 5.20 -2.71
CA THR A 357 -7.02 4.98 -2.15
C THR A 357 -6.83 5.84 -0.92
N GLN A 358 -6.88 5.21 0.24
CA GLN A 358 -6.66 5.88 1.52
C GLN A 358 -5.17 5.90 1.90
N ILE A 359 -4.78 6.85 2.76
CA ILE A 359 -3.38 7.07 3.16
C ILE A 359 -2.72 5.80 3.71
N HIS A 360 -3.44 4.94 4.43
CA HIS A 360 -2.89 3.68 4.94
C HIS A 360 -2.56 2.65 3.84
N HIS A 361 -3.02 2.83 2.60
CA HIS A 361 -2.60 1.99 1.47
C HIS A 361 -1.17 2.30 1.02
N TYR A 362 -0.68 3.51 1.28
CA TYR A 362 0.67 3.95 0.89
C TYR A 362 1.81 3.28 1.68
N THR A 363 1.54 2.29 2.54
CA THR A 363 2.60 1.48 3.17
C THR A 363 3.56 0.86 2.15
N VAL A 364 3.07 0.55 0.95
CA VAL A 364 3.85 -0.04 -0.17
C VAL A 364 4.85 0.92 -0.80
N VAL A 365 4.77 2.22 -0.52
CA VAL A 365 5.78 3.20 -0.97
C VAL A 365 7.17 2.89 -0.41
N TYR A 366 7.23 2.07 0.63
CA TYR A 366 8.47 1.58 1.21
C TYR A 366 9.45 1.04 0.17
N PHE A 367 8.98 0.21 -0.77
CA PHE A 367 9.85 -0.35 -1.81
C PHE A 367 10.31 0.71 -2.81
N LEU A 368 9.47 1.70 -3.11
CA LEU A 368 9.86 2.82 -3.97
C LEU A 368 10.92 3.70 -3.28
N PHE A 369 10.78 3.97 -1.98
CA PHE A 369 11.82 4.66 -1.20
C PHE A 369 13.11 3.85 -1.14
N LEU A 370 13.02 2.54 -0.87
CA LEU A 370 14.19 1.66 -0.78
C LEU A 370 14.95 1.60 -2.09
N ALA A 371 14.25 1.38 -3.22
CA ALA A 371 14.85 1.39 -4.56
C ALA A 371 15.52 2.73 -4.86
N THR A 372 14.86 3.85 -4.54
CA THR A 372 15.40 5.19 -4.75
C THR A 372 16.70 5.41 -3.97
N LEU A 373 16.73 5.03 -2.69
CA LEU A 373 17.93 5.17 -1.84
C LEU A 373 19.09 4.31 -2.37
N MET A 374 18.79 3.10 -2.84
CA MET A 374 19.82 2.23 -3.43
C MET A 374 20.32 2.79 -4.77
N MET A 375 19.43 3.29 -5.64
CA MET A 375 19.83 3.93 -6.91
C MET A 375 20.73 5.14 -6.67
N MET A 376 20.45 5.97 -5.64
CA MET A 376 21.28 7.13 -5.30
C MET A 376 22.72 6.76 -4.94
N ASP A 377 22.98 5.58 -4.38
CA ASP A 377 24.34 5.13 -4.04
C ASP A 377 25.15 4.75 -5.29
N HIS A 378 24.49 4.44 -6.42
CA HIS A 378 25.14 4.08 -7.69
C HIS A 378 25.28 5.26 -8.66
N ILE A 379 24.69 6.40 -8.37
CA ILE A 379 24.72 7.59 -9.23
C ILE A 379 25.66 8.64 -8.66
N PRO A 380 26.52 9.28 -9.48
CA PRO A 380 27.42 10.34 -9.00
C PRO A 380 26.64 11.43 -8.27
N ARG A 381 27.02 11.72 -7.01
CA ARG A 381 26.31 12.64 -6.11
C ARG A 381 26.10 14.05 -6.67
N ARG A 382 27.01 14.53 -7.53
CA ARG A 382 26.94 15.85 -8.18
C ARG A 382 26.08 15.88 -9.43
N SER A 383 25.66 14.72 -9.95
CA SER A 383 24.86 14.66 -11.16
C SER A 383 23.47 15.27 -10.95
N TRP A 384 22.90 15.80 -12.02
CA TRP A 384 21.53 16.28 -12.04
C TRP A 384 20.54 15.18 -11.67
N THR A 385 20.77 13.97 -12.15
CA THR A 385 19.98 12.77 -11.85
C THR A 385 19.88 12.49 -10.34
N CYS A 386 21.03 12.52 -9.64
CA CYS A 386 21.04 12.31 -8.18
C CYS A 386 20.27 13.43 -7.45
N LYS A 387 20.38 14.66 -7.91
CA LYS A 387 19.64 15.80 -7.35
C LYS A 387 18.13 15.65 -7.54
N CYS A 388 17.68 15.24 -8.74
CA CYS A 388 16.27 14.99 -9.02
C CYS A 388 15.71 13.85 -8.16
N LEU A 389 16.44 12.73 -8.04
CA LEU A 389 16.04 11.62 -7.14
C LEU A 389 15.94 12.08 -5.69
N THR A 390 16.94 12.81 -5.20
CA THR A 390 16.95 13.31 -3.82
C THR A 390 15.79 14.26 -3.59
N PHE A 391 15.54 15.19 -4.50
CA PHE A 391 14.42 16.12 -4.40
C PHE A 391 13.08 15.41 -4.39
N SER A 392 12.85 14.47 -5.32
CA SER A 392 11.60 13.73 -5.40
C SER A 392 11.38 12.80 -4.21
N PHE A 393 12.44 12.20 -3.68
CA PHE A 393 12.41 11.39 -2.47
C PHE A 393 11.91 12.21 -1.25
N TRP A 394 12.51 13.38 -1.02
CA TRP A 394 12.10 14.28 0.06
C TRP A 394 10.69 14.81 -0.15
N THR A 395 10.37 15.23 -1.38
CA THR A 395 9.04 15.74 -1.73
C THR A 395 7.97 14.67 -1.46
N CYS A 396 8.20 13.42 -1.85
CA CYS A 396 7.27 12.32 -1.59
C CYS A 396 7.10 12.09 -0.08
N GLY A 397 8.20 11.93 0.67
CA GLY A 397 8.13 11.67 2.11
C GLY A 397 7.46 12.80 2.90
N LEU A 398 7.78 14.05 2.57
CA LEU A 398 7.16 15.22 3.19
C LEU A 398 5.67 15.34 2.80
N SER A 399 5.32 15.11 1.54
CA SER A 399 3.94 15.19 1.06
C SER A 399 3.03 14.18 1.75
N LEU A 400 3.50 12.95 1.95
CA LEU A 400 2.78 11.92 2.70
C LEU A 400 2.58 12.30 4.16
N THR A 401 3.61 12.88 4.79
CA THR A 401 3.53 13.35 6.19
C THR A 401 2.59 14.54 6.32
N ILE A 402 2.71 15.53 5.44
CA ILE A 402 1.87 16.73 5.42
C ILE A 402 0.41 16.36 5.18
N GLY A 403 0.12 15.48 4.22
CA GLY A 403 -1.24 15.03 3.94
C GLY A 403 -1.88 14.25 5.10
N MET A 404 -1.07 13.58 5.94
CA MET A 404 -1.60 12.93 7.14
C MET A 404 -1.90 13.90 8.29
N ILE A 405 -1.15 15.00 8.38
CA ILE A 405 -1.30 15.99 9.47
C ILE A 405 -2.34 17.05 9.11
N PHE A 406 -2.38 17.47 7.85
CA PHE A 406 -3.21 18.58 7.38
C PHE A 406 -4.30 18.10 6.40
N PRO A 407 -5.56 17.99 6.83
CA PRO A 407 -6.68 17.55 5.99
C PRO A 407 -6.82 18.34 4.68
N VAL A 408 -6.59 19.66 4.72
CA VAL A 408 -6.61 20.50 3.52
C VAL A 408 -5.58 20.09 2.48
N ALA A 409 -4.36 19.74 2.91
CA ALA A 409 -3.32 19.25 2.00
C ALA A 409 -3.70 17.88 1.41
N ALA A 410 -4.29 17.01 2.22
CA ALA A 410 -4.82 15.73 1.76
C ALA A 410 -5.97 15.94 0.75
N PHE A 411 -6.89 16.86 1.02
CA PHE A 411 -8.00 17.18 0.12
C PHE A 411 -7.49 17.59 -1.28
N TRP A 412 -6.44 18.38 -1.38
CA TRP A 412 -5.84 18.79 -2.65
C TRP A 412 -4.84 17.77 -3.23
N GLY A 413 -4.74 16.59 -2.66
CA GLY A 413 -3.95 15.49 -3.21
C GLY A 413 -2.44 15.65 -3.07
N VAL A 414 -1.95 16.39 -2.08
CA VAL A 414 -0.50 16.58 -1.85
C VAL A 414 0.23 15.22 -1.77
N PRO A 415 -0.28 14.19 -1.05
CA PRO A 415 0.32 12.85 -1.05
C PRO A 415 0.38 12.19 -2.43
N LEU A 416 -0.68 12.32 -3.24
CA LEU A 416 -0.73 11.79 -4.59
C LEU A 416 0.37 12.41 -5.46
N TRP A 417 0.42 13.75 -5.53
CA TRP A 417 1.35 14.46 -6.40
C TRP A 417 2.80 14.20 -6.03
N GLY A 418 3.15 14.21 -4.74
CA GLY A 418 4.49 13.86 -4.26
C GLY A 418 4.90 12.44 -4.62
N SER A 419 3.97 11.49 -4.49
CA SER A 419 4.21 10.09 -4.84
C SER A 419 4.34 9.87 -6.35
N MET A 420 3.52 10.56 -7.16
CA MET A 420 3.62 10.51 -8.62
C MET A 420 4.93 11.11 -9.13
N LEU A 421 5.42 12.18 -8.49
CA LEU A 421 6.73 12.76 -8.83
C LEU A 421 7.86 11.75 -8.65
N LEU A 422 7.94 11.11 -7.49
CA LEU A 422 8.97 10.10 -7.22
C LEU A 422 8.82 8.89 -8.16
N TRP A 423 7.61 8.39 -8.35
CA TRP A 423 7.29 7.31 -9.26
C TRP A 423 7.74 7.62 -10.69
N GLY A 424 7.42 8.82 -11.19
CA GLY A 424 7.78 9.25 -12.56
C GLY A 424 9.28 9.38 -12.76
N ILE A 425 10.02 9.89 -11.77
CA ILE A 425 11.48 9.99 -11.84
C ILE A 425 12.13 8.61 -11.80
N VAL A 426 11.69 7.70 -10.94
CA VAL A 426 12.19 6.32 -10.91
C VAL A 426 11.91 5.63 -12.25
N LEU A 427 10.69 5.75 -12.79
CA LEU A 427 10.34 5.22 -14.11
C LEU A 427 11.23 5.81 -15.24
N TYR A 428 11.53 7.10 -15.19
CA TYR A 428 12.39 7.74 -16.19
C TYR A 428 13.81 7.16 -16.18
N LEU A 429 14.32 6.77 -15.01
CA LEU A 429 15.71 6.33 -14.83
C LEU A 429 15.95 4.84 -15.08
N ILE A 430 14.92 4.00 -15.03
CA ILE A 430 15.02 2.57 -15.36
C ILE A 430 14.88 2.34 -16.85
#